data_ca91025f9c51740c13eae9e4de8f48b0
#
_entry.id   ca91025f9c51740c13eae9e4de8f48b0
#
_cell.length_a   1.000
_cell.length_b   1.000
_cell.length_c   1.000
_cell.angle_alpha   90.00
_cell.angle_beta   90.00
_cell.angle_gamma   90.00
#
_symmetry.space_group_name_H-M   'P 1'
#
loop_
_entity.id
_entity.type
_entity.pdbx_description
1 polymer ?
#
loop_
_entity_poly.entity_id
_entity_poly.type
_entity_poly.pdbx_seq_one_letter_code
_entity_poly.pdbx_strand_id
1 'polypeptide(L)'
;MRTVTYDYVLQRACELTGRVFSTLTTEESNFFRTFISMSLRSAWECFDWPEQTVYQQEFFAPNYSDAITYSQGTVVYYPVEQKYYQYVGASSSGNAPTISGPNGTLNSQYWGLAQSSYSGNASWSSTTTYTVGTIVLYPATQEYYQLYGTASAGTLPTNTAYWGILNKFLRNISQTTNPDGTTRAVPIGETFSVWPIDPRVTWRQQEAPYTFTDDGILITAELPYVWIEFRKTPPLLSSAAEATAYAFPYRFCEICSLKAAGRMLRVDGKIDLGNQFLELGEAELTKEIDKVALQEKYVRQIIVPSR
;
A
#
# COMPACT_ATOMS: atom_id res chain seq x y z
N MET A 1 14.44 14.89 7.35
CA MET A 1 15.54 13.89 7.41
C MET A 1 16.72 14.39 6.61
N ARG A 2 17.97 14.24 7.09
CA ARG A 2 19.18 14.60 6.34
C ARG A 2 19.52 13.47 5.36
N THR A 3 19.74 13.81 4.10
CA THR A 3 20.12 12.86 3.04
C THR A 3 21.44 13.25 2.40
N VAL A 4 22.09 12.30 1.75
CA VAL A 4 23.29 12.48 0.93
C VAL A 4 23.08 11.82 -0.42
N THR A 5 23.90 12.17 -1.41
CA THR A 5 23.87 11.55 -2.73
C THR A 5 24.58 10.19 -2.72
N TYR A 6 24.24 9.34 -3.68
CA TYR A 6 24.97 8.09 -3.93
C TYR A 6 26.47 8.35 -4.15
N ASP A 7 26.80 9.39 -4.93
CA ASP A 7 28.19 9.74 -5.25
C ASP A 7 28.99 10.07 -4.00
N TYR A 8 28.37 10.69 -3.00
CA TYR A 8 29.03 10.94 -1.71
C TYR A 8 29.39 9.63 -0.99
N VAL A 9 28.48 8.66 -0.98
CA VAL A 9 28.72 7.32 -0.38
C VAL A 9 29.81 6.58 -1.14
N LEU A 10 29.77 6.63 -2.48
CA LEU A 10 30.76 6.00 -3.36
C LEU A 10 32.14 6.64 -3.20
N GLN A 11 32.21 7.97 -3.18
CA GLN A 11 33.47 8.67 -2.94
C GLN A 11 34.08 8.28 -1.60
N ARG A 12 33.27 8.21 -0.55
CA ARG A 12 33.72 7.79 0.78
C ARG A 12 34.28 6.36 0.76
N ALA A 13 33.59 5.43 0.07
CA ALA A 13 34.09 4.06 -0.10
C ALA A 13 35.40 3.99 -0.89
N CYS A 14 35.58 4.84 -1.90
CA CYS A 14 36.83 4.96 -2.65
C CYS A 14 37.99 5.44 -1.76
N GLU A 15 37.76 6.49 -0.95
CA GLU A 15 38.74 6.99 0.01
C GLU A 15 39.23 5.89 0.96
N LEU A 16 38.29 5.09 1.51
CA LEU A 16 38.63 4.00 2.41
C LEU A 16 39.43 2.84 1.75
N THR A 17 39.30 2.68 0.43
CA THR A 17 40.07 1.67 -0.33
C THR A 17 41.34 2.22 -0.95
N GLY A 18 41.61 3.54 -0.84
CA GLY A 18 42.74 4.23 -1.47
C GLY A 18 42.58 4.43 -2.98
N ARG A 19 41.32 4.37 -3.49
CA ARG A 19 40.99 4.62 -4.91
C ARG A 19 40.59 6.07 -5.13
N VAL A 20 40.81 6.55 -6.35
CA VAL A 20 40.36 7.87 -6.76
C VAL A 20 39.03 7.76 -7.47
N PHE A 21 37.99 8.41 -6.95
CA PHE A 21 36.63 8.35 -7.49
C PHE A 21 36.54 8.67 -8.99
N SER A 22 37.25 9.71 -9.45
CA SER A 22 37.21 10.16 -10.85
C SER A 22 37.93 9.24 -11.85
N THR A 23 38.68 8.24 -11.38
CA THR A 23 39.43 7.29 -12.23
C THR A 23 38.90 5.86 -12.14
N LEU A 24 37.75 5.66 -11.50
CA LEU A 24 37.11 4.32 -11.42
C LEU A 24 36.79 3.81 -12.83
N THR A 25 37.13 2.56 -13.08
CA THR A 25 36.66 1.85 -14.25
C THR A 25 35.16 1.55 -14.14
N THR A 26 34.51 1.27 -15.27
CA THR A 26 33.11 0.85 -15.28
C THR A 26 32.87 -0.40 -14.42
N GLU A 27 33.81 -1.34 -14.45
CA GLU A 27 33.74 -2.58 -13.67
C GLU A 27 33.82 -2.30 -12.17
N GLU A 28 34.78 -1.51 -11.71
CA GLU A 28 34.93 -1.10 -10.31
C GLU A 28 33.69 -0.33 -9.82
N SER A 29 33.18 0.61 -10.62
CA SER A 29 31.92 1.31 -10.34
C SER A 29 30.74 0.36 -10.15
N ASN A 30 30.64 -0.68 -10.98
CA ASN A 30 29.61 -1.70 -10.86
C ASN A 30 29.77 -2.54 -9.60
N PHE A 31 30.99 -2.92 -9.23
CA PHE A 31 31.25 -3.62 -7.96
C PHE A 31 30.85 -2.77 -6.76
N PHE A 32 31.29 -1.52 -6.70
CA PHE A 32 30.91 -0.62 -5.62
C PHE A 32 29.40 -0.42 -5.54
N ARG A 33 28.72 -0.23 -6.68
CA ARG A 33 27.24 -0.11 -6.70
C ARG A 33 26.58 -1.33 -6.13
N THR A 34 27.01 -2.52 -6.54
CA THR A 34 26.49 -3.80 -6.01
C THR A 34 26.73 -3.90 -4.52
N PHE A 35 27.93 -3.60 -4.04
CA PHE A 35 28.27 -3.70 -2.62
C PHE A 35 27.54 -2.66 -1.76
N ILE A 36 27.39 -1.43 -2.25
CA ILE A 36 26.60 -0.38 -1.59
C ILE A 36 25.13 -0.81 -1.53
N SER A 37 24.57 -1.33 -2.63
CA SER A 37 23.19 -1.83 -2.68
C SER A 37 22.94 -2.96 -1.68
N MET A 38 23.84 -3.95 -1.63
CA MET A 38 23.78 -5.05 -0.66
C MET A 38 23.88 -4.55 0.79
N SER A 39 24.75 -3.59 1.04
CA SER A 39 24.96 -3.02 2.37
C SER A 39 23.77 -2.19 2.83
N LEU A 40 23.20 -1.41 1.91
CA LEU A 40 22.00 -0.63 2.15
C LEU A 40 20.82 -1.55 2.46
N ARG A 41 20.61 -2.60 1.67
CA ARG A 41 19.56 -3.57 1.89
C ARG A 41 19.69 -4.26 3.25
N SER A 42 20.89 -4.74 3.58
CA SER A 42 21.18 -5.36 4.87
C SER A 42 20.90 -4.41 6.05
N ALA A 43 21.33 -3.15 5.96
CA ALA A 43 21.07 -2.14 6.99
C ALA A 43 19.59 -1.75 7.05
N TRP A 44 18.88 -1.78 5.91
CA TRP A 44 17.45 -1.48 5.81
C TRP A 44 16.60 -2.54 6.50
N GLU A 45 16.92 -3.80 6.31
CA GLU A 45 16.13 -4.95 6.78
C GLU A 45 16.40 -5.32 8.25
N CYS A 46 17.51 -4.87 8.83
CA CYS A 46 17.91 -5.31 10.17
C CYS A 46 17.19 -4.63 11.34
N PHE A 47 16.49 -3.52 11.10
CA PHE A 47 15.85 -2.74 12.16
C PHE A 47 14.67 -1.92 11.59
N ASP A 48 13.70 -1.56 12.45
CA ASP A 48 12.55 -0.73 12.08
C ASP A 48 12.91 0.76 12.16
N TRP A 49 13.50 1.25 11.08
CA TRP A 49 13.95 2.63 11.00
C TRP A 49 12.76 3.58 10.84
N PRO A 50 12.68 4.68 11.60
CA PRO A 50 11.60 5.65 11.48
C PRO A 50 11.41 6.23 10.05
N GLU A 51 12.50 6.33 9.30
CA GLU A 51 12.48 6.85 7.93
C GLU A 51 11.86 5.89 6.91
N GLN A 52 11.72 4.62 7.28
CA GLN A 52 11.18 3.58 6.42
C GLN A 52 9.71 3.34 6.68
N THR A 53 9.24 3.70 7.88
CA THR A 53 7.85 3.54 8.26
C THR A 53 6.99 4.60 7.57
N VAL A 54 5.96 4.15 6.89
CA VAL A 54 4.97 4.97 6.22
C VAL A 54 3.62 4.70 6.85
N TYR A 55 2.89 5.78 7.14
CA TYR A 55 1.47 5.76 7.49
C TYR A 55 0.69 6.30 6.32
N GLN A 56 -0.10 5.46 5.69
CA GLN A 56 -0.86 5.83 4.50
C GLN A 56 -2.32 5.45 4.65
N GLN A 57 -3.21 6.39 4.31
CA GLN A 57 -4.64 6.11 4.22
C GLN A 57 -4.93 5.36 2.92
N GLU A 58 -5.68 4.27 3.03
CA GLU A 58 -6.01 3.39 1.92
C GLU A 58 -7.51 3.23 1.75
N PHE A 59 -7.94 3.33 0.49
CA PHE A 59 -9.30 3.08 0.04
C PHE A 59 -9.34 1.78 -0.77
N PHE A 60 -10.51 1.15 -0.81
CA PHE A 60 -10.69 -0.15 -1.48
C PHE A 60 -11.23 -0.02 -2.91
N ALA A 61 -11.64 1.18 -3.31
CA ALA A 61 -12.08 1.52 -4.65
C ALA A 61 -11.86 3.02 -4.91
N PRO A 62 -11.80 3.46 -6.19
CA PRO A 62 -11.64 4.88 -6.53
C PRO A 62 -12.82 5.72 -6.03
N ASN A 63 -12.57 7.00 -5.83
CA ASN A 63 -13.63 7.95 -5.49
C ASN A 63 -14.63 8.09 -6.65
N TYR A 64 -15.91 8.22 -6.30
CA TYR A 64 -16.93 8.62 -7.27
C TYR A 64 -16.61 9.99 -7.88
N SER A 65 -16.88 10.14 -9.17
CA SER A 65 -16.77 11.41 -9.91
C SER A 65 -17.89 11.54 -10.92
N ASP A 66 -18.55 12.69 -10.96
CA ASP A 66 -19.60 12.99 -11.93
C ASP A 66 -19.11 13.00 -13.40
N ALA A 67 -17.81 13.21 -13.60
CA ALA A 67 -17.19 13.28 -14.93
C ALA A 67 -16.94 11.90 -15.56
N ILE A 68 -16.99 10.82 -14.76
CA ILE A 68 -16.68 9.47 -15.22
C ILE A 68 -17.97 8.76 -15.64
N THR A 69 -17.92 8.08 -16.78
CA THR A 69 -18.97 7.14 -17.19
C THR A 69 -18.73 5.78 -16.56
N TYR A 70 -19.67 5.32 -15.78
CA TYR A 70 -19.61 4.04 -15.09
C TYR A 70 -20.32 2.94 -15.88
N SER A 71 -19.78 1.75 -15.83
CA SER A 71 -20.37 0.53 -16.38
C SER A 71 -20.78 -0.42 -15.26
N GLN A 72 -21.70 -1.33 -15.56
CA GLN A 72 -22.16 -2.34 -14.62
C GLN A 72 -21.01 -3.13 -14.02
N GLY A 73 -21.03 -3.31 -12.70
CA GLY A 73 -19.99 -3.99 -11.94
C GLY A 73 -18.91 -3.08 -11.36
N THR A 74 -18.79 -1.82 -11.84
CA THR A 74 -17.81 -0.86 -11.29
C THR A 74 -18.12 -0.51 -9.85
N VAL A 75 -17.13 -0.61 -8.96
CA VAL A 75 -17.27 -0.19 -7.56
C VAL A 75 -16.56 1.14 -7.35
N VAL A 76 -17.20 2.03 -6.59
CA VAL A 76 -16.64 3.35 -6.22
C VAL A 76 -16.81 3.62 -4.72
N TYR A 77 -15.93 4.41 -4.17
CA TYR A 77 -16.09 5.02 -2.85
C TYR A 77 -16.82 6.36 -2.97
N TYR A 78 -17.90 6.54 -2.22
CA TYR A 78 -18.65 7.81 -2.18
C TYR A 78 -18.35 8.57 -0.88
N PRO A 79 -17.52 9.63 -0.92
CA PRO A 79 -17.01 10.29 0.29
C PRO A 79 -18.12 10.93 1.14
N VAL A 80 -19.23 11.36 0.53
CA VAL A 80 -20.34 12.03 1.21
C VAL A 80 -20.98 11.12 2.27
N GLU A 81 -21.07 9.81 2.00
CA GLU A 81 -21.63 8.82 2.91
C GLU A 81 -20.60 7.87 3.50
N GLN A 82 -19.34 7.97 3.08
CA GLN A 82 -18.25 7.08 3.47
C GLN A 82 -18.56 5.60 3.22
N LYS A 83 -19.22 5.31 2.08
CA LYS A 83 -19.65 3.97 1.67
C LYS A 83 -19.20 3.64 0.26
N TYR A 84 -19.18 2.35 -0.03
CA TYR A 84 -18.90 1.82 -1.36
C TYR A 84 -20.18 1.46 -2.07
N TYR A 85 -20.24 1.80 -3.35
CA TYR A 85 -21.39 1.52 -4.20
C TYR A 85 -20.93 0.82 -5.46
N GLN A 86 -21.70 -0.17 -5.90
CA GLN A 86 -21.49 -0.84 -7.17
C GLN A 86 -22.50 -0.34 -8.20
N TYR A 87 -22.01 -0.02 -9.39
CA TYR A 87 -22.85 0.41 -10.49
C TYR A 87 -23.62 -0.80 -11.05
N VAL A 88 -24.95 -0.73 -11.05
CA VAL A 88 -25.86 -1.81 -11.48
C VAL A 88 -26.66 -1.46 -12.72
N GLY A 89 -26.81 -0.16 -13.01
CA GLY A 89 -27.63 0.36 -14.11
C GLY A 89 -26.99 0.27 -15.49
N ALA A 90 -27.68 0.81 -16.48
CA ALA A 90 -27.10 1.06 -17.80
C ALA A 90 -26.01 2.14 -17.72
N SER A 91 -24.95 1.99 -18.55
CA SER A 91 -23.79 2.88 -18.53
C SER A 91 -24.18 4.34 -18.67
N SER A 92 -23.78 5.17 -17.71
CA SER A 92 -24.03 6.62 -17.70
C SER A 92 -23.06 7.37 -16.79
N SER A 93 -23.05 8.71 -16.87
CA SER A 93 -22.31 9.62 -16.00
C SER A 93 -23.24 10.59 -15.27
N GLY A 94 -22.74 11.29 -14.26
CA GLY A 94 -23.48 12.33 -13.54
C GLY A 94 -24.58 11.84 -12.59
N ASN A 95 -24.72 10.53 -12.38
CA ASN A 95 -25.70 9.95 -11.48
C ASN A 95 -25.04 9.57 -10.14
N ALA A 96 -25.16 10.45 -9.14
CA ALA A 96 -24.59 10.19 -7.83
C ALA A 96 -25.22 8.95 -7.16
N PRO A 97 -24.46 8.23 -6.29
CA PRO A 97 -24.99 7.06 -5.57
C PRO A 97 -26.18 7.34 -4.69
N THR A 98 -26.31 8.56 -4.15
CA THR A 98 -27.48 8.98 -3.38
C THR A 98 -28.12 10.24 -3.94
N ILE A 99 -29.44 10.31 -3.84
CA ILE A 99 -30.24 11.47 -4.22
C ILE A 99 -30.36 12.39 -3.00
N SER A 100 -30.12 13.70 -3.17
CA SER A 100 -30.31 14.72 -2.13
C SER A 100 -29.23 14.81 -1.03
N GLY A 101 -28.00 14.41 -1.28
CA GLY A 101 -26.87 14.68 -0.36
C GLY A 101 -26.68 13.65 0.76
N PRO A 102 -26.04 14.03 1.88
CA PRO A 102 -25.72 13.11 2.96
C PRO A 102 -26.98 12.47 3.57
N ASN A 103 -26.95 11.16 3.79
CA ASN A 103 -28.08 10.33 4.20
C ASN A 103 -29.28 10.35 3.22
N GLY A 104 -29.01 10.66 1.97
CA GLY A 104 -29.99 10.65 0.90
C GLY A 104 -30.48 9.23 0.56
N THR A 105 -31.57 9.17 -0.21
CA THR A 105 -32.09 7.90 -0.71
C THR A 105 -31.14 7.32 -1.75
N LEU A 106 -30.86 6.02 -1.68
CA LEU A 106 -30.06 5.31 -2.68
C LEU A 106 -30.65 5.50 -4.08
N ASN A 107 -29.83 5.91 -5.02
CA ASN A 107 -30.19 6.00 -6.43
C ASN A 107 -30.18 4.60 -7.08
N SER A 108 -31.14 3.77 -6.69
CA SER A 108 -31.19 2.35 -7.01
C SER A 108 -31.40 2.01 -8.49
N GLN A 109 -31.67 3.03 -9.33
CA GLN A 109 -31.65 2.86 -10.80
C GLN A 109 -30.24 2.73 -11.35
N TYR A 110 -29.25 3.18 -10.62
CA TYR A 110 -27.86 3.17 -11.07
C TYR A 110 -26.93 2.42 -10.12
N TRP A 111 -27.21 2.46 -8.82
CA TRP A 111 -26.29 2.01 -7.80
C TRP A 111 -26.91 0.99 -6.85
N GLY A 112 -26.11 0.01 -6.45
CA GLY A 112 -26.34 -0.89 -5.33
C GLY A 112 -25.28 -0.65 -4.27
N LEU A 113 -25.60 -0.89 -3.00
CA LEU A 113 -24.60 -0.85 -1.92
C LEU A 113 -23.62 -2.02 -2.10
N ALA A 114 -22.32 -1.73 -2.21
CA ALA A 114 -21.29 -2.76 -2.30
C ALA A 114 -21.05 -3.38 -0.91
N GLN A 115 -21.26 -4.69 -0.79
CA GLN A 115 -21.18 -5.42 0.47
C GLN A 115 -20.30 -6.67 0.34
N SER A 116 -19.74 -7.13 1.45
CA SER A 116 -18.97 -8.38 1.51
C SER A 116 -19.87 -9.62 1.38
N SER A 117 -21.17 -9.48 1.68
CA SER A 117 -22.19 -10.53 1.54
C SER A 117 -23.56 -9.92 1.28
N TYR A 118 -24.33 -10.58 0.43
CA TYR A 118 -25.75 -10.30 0.17
C TYR A 118 -26.66 -11.40 0.74
N SER A 119 -26.15 -12.24 1.64
CA SER A 119 -26.93 -13.30 2.30
C SER A 119 -28.15 -12.70 3.01
N GLY A 120 -29.28 -13.45 3.04
CA GLY A 120 -30.53 -12.97 3.63
C GLY A 120 -31.51 -12.34 2.65
N ASN A 121 -31.13 -12.06 1.40
CA ASN A 121 -32.04 -11.66 0.35
C ASN A 121 -32.83 -12.86 -0.16
N ALA A 122 -34.12 -12.65 -0.53
CA ALA A 122 -34.97 -13.69 -1.03
C ALA A 122 -34.51 -14.26 -2.37
N SER A 123 -34.79 -15.52 -2.63
CA SER A 123 -34.61 -16.11 -3.95
C SER A 123 -35.59 -15.50 -4.96
N TRP A 124 -35.10 -15.32 -6.19
CA TRP A 124 -35.92 -14.86 -7.30
C TRP A 124 -37.06 -15.85 -7.60
N SER A 125 -38.24 -15.32 -7.90
CA SER A 125 -39.41 -16.06 -8.30
C SER A 125 -40.03 -15.50 -9.59
N SER A 126 -40.40 -16.36 -10.50
CA SER A 126 -41.04 -16.01 -11.78
C SER A 126 -42.44 -15.41 -11.64
N THR A 127 -43.08 -15.61 -10.48
CA THR A 127 -44.46 -15.14 -10.23
C THR A 127 -44.48 -13.79 -9.49
N THR A 128 -43.36 -13.30 -9.02
CA THR A 128 -43.27 -12.09 -8.20
C THR A 128 -42.92 -10.88 -9.09
N THR A 129 -43.64 -9.75 -8.87
CA THR A 129 -43.25 -8.45 -9.43
C THR A 129 -42.36 -7.74 -8.40
N TYR A 130 -41.20 -7.32 -8.82
CA TYR A 130 -40.20 -6.67 -7.99
C TYR A 130 -40.20 -5.16 -8.22
N THR A 131 -39.84 -4.39 -7.20
CA THR A 131 -39.65 -2.95 -7.30
C THR A 131 -38.16 -2.63 -7.52
N VAL A 132 -37.87 -1.47 -8.15
CA VAL A 132 -36.50 -0.97 -8.35
C VAL A 132 -35.78 -0.90 -7.00
N GLY A 133 -34.55 -1.38 -6.96
CA GLY A 133 -33.74 -1.51 -5.75
C GLY A 133 -33.87 -2.89 -5.04
N THR A 134 -34.84 -3.74 -5.43
CA THR A 134 -34.96 -5.09 -4.85
C THR A 134 -33.75 -5.94 -5.25
N ILE A 135 -33.13 -6.60 -4.26
CA ILE A 135 -32.03 -7.56 -4.43
C ILE A 135 -32.57 -8.97 -4.29
N VAL A 136 -32.20 -9.85 -5.20
CA VAL A 136 -32.60 -11.26 -5.20
C VAL A 136 -31.39 -12.17 -5.44
N LEU A 137 -31.42 -13.37 -4.84
CA LEU A 137 -30.53 -14.47 -5.23
C LEU A 137 -31.15 -15.19 -6.43
N TYR A 138 -30.42 -15.33 -7.53
CA TYR A 138 -30.89 -16.14 -8.66
C TYR A 138 -30.36 -17.58 -8.53
N PRO A 139 -31.26 -18.57 -8.27
CA PRO A 139 -30.82 -19.94 -7.97
C PRO A 139 -30.04 -20.64 -9.09
N ALA A 140 -30.29 -20.26 -10.34
CA ALA A 140 -29.61 -20.88 -11.50
C ALA A 140 -28.13 -20.52 -11.60
N THR A 141 -27.74 -19.31 -11.21
CA THR A 141 -26.34 -18.84 -11.25
C THR A 141 -25.68 -18.77 -9.87
N GLN A 142 -26.47 -18.85 -8.78
CA GLN A 142 -26.05 -18.64 -7.40
C GLN A 142 -25.48 -17.22 -7.15
N GLU A 143 -25.89 -16.24 -7.97
CA GLU A 143 -25.45 -14.86 -7.92
C GLU A 143 -26.58 -13.93 -7.46
N TYR A 144 -26.24 -12.77 -6.95
CA TYR A 144 -27.17 -11.74 -6.53
C TYR A 144 -27.36 -10.69 -7.61
N TYR A 145 -28.61 -10.24 -7.79
CA TYR A 145 -28.98 -9.23 -8.77
C TYR A 145 -29.85 -8.17 -8.12
N GLN A 146 -29.67 -6.93 -8.50
CA GLN A 146 -30.53 -5.81 -8.13
C GLN A 146 -31.36 -5.38 -9.33
N LEU A 147 -32.66 -5.23 -9.15
CA LEU A 147 -33.52 -4.64 -10.15
C LEU A 147 -33.28 -3.13 -10.22
N TYR A 148 -32.85 -2.63 -11.38
CA TYR A 148 -32.64 -1.20 -11.62
C TYR A 148 -33.65 -0.59 -12.60
N GLY A 149 -34.29 -1.40 -13.42
CA GLY A 149 -35.33 -1.00 -14.36
C GLY A 149 -36.72 -1.51 -13.99
N THR A 150 -37.75 -1.00 -14.64
CA THR A 150 -39.11 -1.53 -14.44
C THR A 150 -39.30 -2.85 -15.19
N ALA A 151 -39.48 -3.94 -14.49
CA ALA A 151 -39.65 -5.26 -15.08
C ALA A 151 -40.99 -5.87 -14.68
N SER A 152 -41.58 -6.66 -15.58
CA SER A 152 -42.77 -7.48 -15.30
C SER A 152 -42.41 -8.76 -14.53
N ALA A 153 -43.39 -9.41 -13.90
CA ALA A 153 -43.20 -10.75 -13.35
C ALA A 153 -42.62 -11.70 -14.41
N GLY A 154 -41.74 -12.62 -14.01
CA GLY A 154 -41.09 -13.55 -14.92
C GLY A 154 -39.87 -13.02 -15.65
N THR A 155 -39.52 -11.72 -15.56
CA THR A 155 -38.27 -11.20 -16.13
C THR A 155 -37.08 -11.78 -15.39
N LEU A 156 -36.25 -12.53 -16.11
CA LEU A 156 -35.08 -13.22 -15.53
C LEU A 156 -34.01 -12.21 -15.02
N PRO A 157 -33.34 -12.48 -13.88
CA PRO A 157 -32.25 -11.65 -13.37
C PRO A 157 -31.05 -11.54 -14.31
N THR A 158 -30.87 -12.49 -15.22
CA THR A 158 -29.83 -12.43 -16.26
C THR A 158 -30.15 -11.45 -17.41
N ASN A 159 -31.34 -10.86 -17.43
CA ASN A 159 -31.69 -9.83 -18.40
C ASN A 159 -31.11 -8.48 -17.96
N THR A 160 -29.96 -8.13 -18.53
CA THR A 160 -29.19 -6.94 -18.23
C THR A 160 -29.88 -5.62 -18.63
N ALA A 161 -31.04 -5.65 -19.28
CA ALA A 161 -31.85 -4.44 -19.53
C ALA A 161 -32.62 -3.98 -18.26
N TYR A 162 -32.76 -4.82 -17.27
CA TYR A 162 -33.56 -4.54 -16.07
C TYR A 162 -32.80 -4.85 -14.77
N TRP A 163 -31.88 -5.82 -14.83
CA TRP A 163 -31.17 -6.33 -13.67
C TRP A 163 -29.66 -6.10 -13.78
N GLY A 164 -29.05 -5.66 -12.69
CA GLY A 164 -27.61 -5.57 -12.54
C GLY A 164 -27.09 -6.59 -11.55
N ILE A 165 -25.98 -7.24 -11.88
CA ILE A 165 -25.30 -8.17 -11.00
C ILE A 165 -24.67 -7.42 -9.83
N LEU A 166 -24.79 -7.99 -8.63
CA LEU A 166 -24.09 -7.52 -7.43
C LEU A 166 -23.00 -8.50 -7.06
N ASN A 167 -21.77 -8.13 -7.30
CA ASN A 167 -20.62 -8.92 -6.94
C ASN A 167 -20.28 -8.72 -5.46
N LYS A 168 -19.80 -9.77 -4.83
CA LYS A 168 -19.23 -9.68 -3.49
C LYS A 168 -18.05 -8.69 -3.51
N PHE A 169 -18.14 -7.65 -2.70
CA PHE A 169 -17.10 -6.65 -2.57
C PHE A 169 -16.17 -7.01 -1.42
N LEU A 170 -14.92 -7.33 -1.77
CA LEU A 170 -13.86 -7.59 -0.81
C LEU A 170 -13.01 -6.32 -0.61
N ARG A 171 -12.78 -5.96 0.64
CA ARG A 171 -11.91 -4.84 0.99
C ARG A 171 -10.45 -5.28 0.91
N ASN A 172 -9.97 -5.42 -0.32
CA ASN A 172 -8.59 -5.83 -0.60
C ASN A 172 -7.75 -4.63 -1.05
N ILE A 173 -6.53 -4.52 -0.53
CA ILE A 173 -5.57 -3.46 -0.87
C ILE A 173 -4.38 -4.10 -1.55
N SER A 174 -4.20 -3.80 -2.83
CA SER A 174 -3.03 -4.26 -3.58
C SER A 174 -1.76 -3.60 -3.07
N GLN A 175 -0.68 -4.36 -2.97
CA GLN A 175 0.63 -3.85 -2.57
C GLN A 175 1.25 -2.89 -3.60
N THR A 176 0.95 -3.06 -4.87
CA THR A 176 1.60 -2.33 -5.96
C THR A 176 0.67 -1.41 -6.74
N THR A 177 -0.64 -1.58 -6.60
CA THR A 177 -1.65 -0.87 -7.41
C THR A 177 -2.59 -0.07 -6.52
N ASN A 178 -2.85 1.17 -6.88
CA ASN A 178 -3.87 1.99 -6.25
C ASN A 178 -5.28 1.52 -6.64
N PRO A 179 -6.34 1.91 -5.88
CA PRO A 179 -7.71 1.54 -6.21
C PRO A 179 -8.17 2.00 -7.61
N ASP A 180 -7.60 3.08 -8.15
CA ASP A 180 -7.87 3.61 -9.49
C ASP A 180 -7.14 2.86 -10.62
N GLY A 181 -6.38 1.81 -10.29
CA GLY A 181 -5.59 1.01 -11.23
C GLY A 181 -4.21 1.58 -11.55
N THR A 182 -3.82 2.71 -10.99
CA THR A 182 -2.47 3.27 -11.17
C THR A 182 -1.44 2.55 -10.31
N THR A 183 -0.18 2.52 -10.76
CA THR A 183 0.93 1.96 -9.98
C THR A 183 1.23 2.87 -8.78
N ARG A 184 1.41 2.27 -7.60
CA ARG A 184 1.79 3.01 -6.40
C ARG A 184 3.19 3.61 -6.54
N ALA A 185 3.34 4.88 -6.18
CA ALA A 185 4.65 5.52 -6.14
C ALA A 185 5.59 4.86 -5.10
N VAL A 186 5.01 4.37 -4.01
CA VAL A 186 5.71 3.59 -2.97
C VAL A 186 4.90 2.31 -2.75
N PRO A 187 5.39 1.15 -3.23
CA PRO A 187 4.75 -0.12 -2.96
C PRO A 187 4.65 -0.39 -1.45
N ILE A 188 3.55 -1.02 -1.02
CA ILE A 188 3.40 -1.47 0.35
C ILE A 188 4.37 -2.64 0.53
N GLY A 189 5.37 -2.45 1.36
CA GLY A 189 6.33 -3.49 1.74
C GLY A 189 5.80 -4.34 2.90
N GLU A 190 6.66 -4.59 3.90
CA GLU A 190 6.25 -5.29 5.11
C GLU A 190 5.24 -4.44 5.90
N THR A 191 4.03 -4.96 6.06
CA THR A 191 2.97 -4.30 6.84
C THR A 191 3.13 -4.64 8.32
N PHE A 192 3.20 -3.61 9.16
CA PHE A 192 3.29 -3.77 10.61
C PHE A 192 1.91 -3.82 11.25
N SER A 193 1.03 -2.88 10.87
CA SER A 193 -0.28 -2.72 11.47
C SER A 193 -1.27 -2.07 10.51
N VAL A 194 -2.55 -2.34 10.74
CA VAL A 194 -3.66 -1.71 10.03
C VAL A 194 -4.59 -1.04 11.05
N TRP A 195 -4.89 0.22 10.85
CA TRP A 195 -5.62 1.05 11.80
C TRP A 195 -6.92 1.59 11.19
N PRO A 196 -8.02 1.65 11.97
CA PRO A 196 -9.27 2.26 11.49
C PRO A 196 -9.20 3.79 11.39
N ILE A 197 -8.30 4.43 12.16
CA ILE A 197 -8.10 5.88 12.20
C ILE A 197 -6.59 6.15 12.13
N ASP A 198 -6.17 7.35 11.74
CA ASP A 198 -4.75 7.73 11.71
C ASP A 198 -4.08 7.51 13.08
N PRO A 199 -3.13 6.58 13.20
CA PRO A 199 -2.49 6.25 14.49
C PRO A 199 -1.63 7.40 15.04
N ARG A 200 -1.26 8.39 14.20
CA ARG A 200 -0.49 9.58 14.64
C ARG A 200 -1.36 10.58 15.40
N VAL A 201 -2.69 10.50 15.25
CA VAL A 201 -3.64 11.39 15.91
C VAL A 201 -4.22 10.77 17.19
N THR A 202 -4.38 9.45 17.20
CA THR A 202 -5.07 8.74 18.28
C THR A 202 -4.25 7.53 18.75
N TRP A 203 -3.60 7.62 19.87
CA TRP A 203 -2.65 6.63 20.39
C TRP A 203 -3.25 5.40 21.11
N ARG A 204 -4.58 5.35 21.32
CA ARG A 204 -5.28 4.22 21.92
C ARG A 204 -6.32 3.66 20.96
N GLN A 205 -5.85 2.95 19.95
CA GLN A 205 -6.73 2.28 19.01
C GLN A 205 -6.51 0.77 19.06
N GLN A 206 -7.56 0.05 18.73
CA GLN A 206 -7.45 -1.35 18.38
C GLN A 206 -7.14 -1.44 16.89
N GLU A 207 -6.22 -2.31 16.51
CA GLU A 207 -5.92 -2.60 15.11
C GLU A 207 -7.13 -3.18 14.40
N ALA A 208 -7.30 -2.86 13.13
CA ALA A 208 -8.29 -3.47 12.29
C ALA A 208 -7.84 -4.90 11.92
N PRO A 209 -8.71 -5.90 11.99
CA PRO A 209 -8.35 -7.27 11.60
C PRO A 209 -8.09 -7.34 10.09
N TYR A 210 -6.98 -7.94 9.71
CA TYR A 210 -6.59 -8.14 8.31
C TYR A 210 -5.94 -9.51 8.10
N THR A 211 -5.85 -9.91 6.83
CA THR A 211 -5.19 -11.15 6.40
C THR A 211 -4.40 -10.87 5.13
N PHE A 212 -3.21 -11.46 5.01
CA PHE A 212 -2.47 -11.43 3.75
C PHE A 212 -3.06 -12.44 2.77
N THR A 213 -3.19 -12.01 1.52
CA THR A 213 -3.61 -12.84 0.39
C THR A 213 -2.62 -12.67 -0.76
N ASP A 214 -2.69 -13.53 -1.76
CA ASP A 214 -1.85 -13.40 -2.97
C ASP A 214 -2.08 -12.07 -3.71
N ASP A 215 -3.30 -11.52 -3.59
CA ASP A 215 -3.70 -10.26 -4.22
C ASP A 215 -3.37 -9.01 -3.39
N GLY A 216 -2.98 -9.18 -2.12
CA GLY A 216 -2.69 -8.05 -1.24
C GLY A 216 -3.12 -8.23 0.22
N ILE A 217 -3.65 -7.17 0.81
CA ILE A 217 -4.07 -7.12 2.21
C ILE A 217 -5.59 -7.06 2.25
N LEU A 218 -6.22 -8.16 2.72
CA LEU A 218 -7.66 -8.25 2.88
C LEU A 218 -8.07 -7.74 4.27
N ILE A 219 -8.91 -6.71 4.31
CA ILE A 219 -9.48 -6.17 5.53
C ILE A 219 -10.84 -6.85 5.78
N THR A 220 -10.97 -7.51 6.94
CA THR A 220 -12.19 -8.26 7.28
C THR A 220 -13.26 -7.41 7.98
N ALA A 221 -12.88 -6.23 8.46
CA ALA A 221 -13.82 -5.29 9.07
C ALA A 221 -14.55 -4.42 8.03
N GLU A 222 -15.80 -4.06 8.32
CA GLU A 222 -16.62 -3.16 7.49
C GLU A 222 -16.23 -1.69 7.71
N LEU A 223 -15.01 -1.32 7.28
CA LEU A 223 -14.46 0.03 7.41
C LEU A 223 -14.54 0.79 6.08
N PRO A 224 -14.76 2.11 6.10
CA PRO A 224 -14.78 2.92 4.88
C PRO A 224 -13.40 3.10 4.26
N TYR A 225 -12.36 3.15 5.05
CA TYR A 225 -10.95 3.19 4.69
C TYR A 225 -10.14 2.68 5.88
N VAL A 226 -8.86 2.46 5.67
CA VAL A 226 -7.92 2.10 6.73
C VAL A 226 -6.64 2.92 6.60
N TRP A 227 -5.88 2.96 7.69
CA TRP A 227 -4.50 3.44 7.69
C TRP A 227 -3.59 2.23 7.79
N ILE A 228 -2.64 2.12 6.87
CA ILE A 228 -1.64 1.05 6.88
C ILE A 228 -0.33 1.66 7.36
N GLU A 229 0.25 1.00 8.34
CA GLU A 229 1.62 1.19 8.78
C GLU A 229 2.49 0.12 8.13
N PHE A 230 3.43 0.52 7.29
CA PHE A 230 4.27 -0.42 6.57
C PHE A 230 5.70 0.10 6.38
N ARG A 231 6.62 -0.84 6.16
CA ARG A 231 7.99 -0.54 5.77
C ARG A 231 8.07 -0.34 4.26
N LYS A 232 8.74 0.73 3.82
CA LYS A 232 9.11 0.89 2.41
C LYS A 232 10.01 -0.24 1.96
N THR A 233 9.81 -0.71 0.74
CA THR A 233 10.75 -1.64 0.12
C THR A 233 12.13 -1.00 0.00
N PRO A 234 13.23 -1.72 0.31
CA PRO A 234 14.57 -1.19 0.11
C PRO A 234 14.79 -0.83 -1.36
N PRO A 235 15.42 0.31 -1.65
CA PRO A 235 15.67 0.71 -3.03
C PRO A 235 16.61 -0.27 -3.73
N LEU A 236 16.30 -0.57 -4.98
CA LEU A 236 17.19 -1.31 -5.86
C LEU A 236 18.09 -0.30 -6.58
N LEU A 237 19.42 -0.44 -6.42
CA LEU A 237 20.41 0.37 -7.13
C LEU A 237 20.95 -0.44 -8.30
N SER A 238 20.06 -0.95 -9.16
CA SER A 238 20.42 -1.86 -10.25
C SER A 238 21.14 -1.17 -11.40
N SER A 239 20.89 0.11 -11.61
CA SER A 239 21.52 0.94 -12.63
C SER A 239 22.22 2.17 -12.03
N ALA A 240 23.14 2.78 -12.80
CA ALA A 240 23.78 4.03 -12.41
C ALA A 240 22.76 5.18 -12.27
N ALA A 241 21.74 5.22 -13.13
CA ALA A 241 20.69 6.24 -13.08
C ALA A 241 19.85 6.12 -11.80
N GLU A 242 19.45 4.91 -11.40
CA GLU A 242 18.71 4.67 -10.14
C GLU A 242 19.57 5.02 -8.93
N ALA A 243 20.86 4.65 -8.94
CA ALA A 243 21.77 4.97 -7.87
C ALA A 243 21.96 6.49 -7.72
N THR A 244 22.16 7.22 -8.81
CA THR A 244 22.34 8.68 -8.79
C THR A 244 21.06 9.41 -8.35
N ALA A 245 19.88 8.88 -8.71
CA ALA A 245 18.60 9.47 -8.31
C ALA A 245 18.24 9.22 -6.84
N TYR A 246 18.87 8.23 -6.19
CA TYR A 246 18.52 7.84 -4.84
C TYR A 246 19.14 8.79 -3.79
N ALA A 247 18.29 9.35 -2.94
CA ALA A 247 18.70 10.15 -1.78
C ALA A 247 18.93 9.24 -0.57
N PHE A 248 20.18 8.94 -0.26
CA PHE A 248 20.57 8.11 0.88
C PHE A 248 20.23 8.79 2.20
N PRO A 249 19.59 8.10 3.15
CA PRO A 249 19.55 8.54 4.53
C PRO A 249 20.98 8.68 5.10
N TYR A 250 21.28 9.84 5.70
CA TYR A 250 22.63 10.16 6.17
C TYR A 250 23.21 9.09 7.12
N ARG A 251 22.37 8.49 7.97
CA ARG A 251 22.78 7.44 8.92
C ARG A 251 23.33 6.18 8.24
N PHE A 252 22.90 5.85 7.02
CA PHE A 252 23.40 4.69 6.28
C PHE A 252 24.68 4.97 5.50
N CYS A 253 25.09 6.24 5.39
CA CYS A 253 26.23 6.63 4.58
C CYS A 253 27.52 5.91 5.03
N GLU A 254 27.90 6.05 6.29
CA GLU A 254 29.14 5.47 6.81
C GLU A 254 29.07 3.94 6.83
N ILE A 255 27.92 3.37 7.21
CA ILE A 255 27.68 1.92 7.21
C ILE A 255 27.87 1.35 5.80
N CYS A 256 27.24 1.95 4.79
CA CYS A 256 27.33 1.48 3.41
C CYS A 256 28.74 1.67 2.83
N SER A 257 29.42 2.79 3.15
CA SER A 257 30.77 3.06 2.69
C SER A 257 31.79 2.06 3.27
N LEU A 258 31.75 1.82 4.57
CA LEU A 258 32.61 0.85 5.26
C LEU A 258 32.40 -0.56 4.72
N LYS A 259 31.15 -1.04 4.67
CA LYS A 259 30.84 -2.39 4.20
C LYS A 259 31.16 -2.58 2.71
N ALA A 260 30.97 -1.56 1.86
CA ALA A 260 31.32 -1.63 0.46
C ALA A 260 32.85 -1.64 0.27
N ALA A 261 33.57 -0.78 0.99
CA ALA A 261 35.04 -0.78 1.01
C ALA A 261 35.62 -2.13 1.48
N GLY A 262 35.06 -2.69 2.56
CA GLY A 262 35.48 -4.00 3.07
C GLY A 262 35.31 -5.10 2.03
N ARG A 263 34.17 -5.17 1.33
CA ARG A 263 33.95 -6.14 0.25
C ARG A 263 34.89 -5.94 -0.93
N MET A 264 35.13 -4.66 -1.33
CA MET A 264 36.06 -4.36 -2.43
C MET A 264 37.47 -4.77 -2.10
N LEU A 265 37.97 -4.50 -0.87
CA LEU A 265 39.29 -4.91 -0.42
C LEU A 265 39.46 -6.44 -0.41
N ARG A 266 38.41 -7.18 -0.10
CA ARG A 266 38.43 -8.65 -0.21
C ARG A 266 38.54 -9.14 -1.65
N VAL A 267 37.89 -8.45 -2.62
CA VAL A 267 38.08 -8.73 -4.06
C VAL A 267 39.52 -8.49 -4.46
N ASP A 268 40.19 -7.46 -3.91
CA ASP A 268 41.59 -7.15 -4.15
C ASP A 268 42.57 -8.10 -3.42
N GLY A 269 42.09 -9.13 -2.74
CA GLY A 269 42.90 -10.08 -1.97
C GLY A 269 43.38 -9.58 -0.61
N LYS A 270 42.99 -8.37 -0.19
CA LYS A 270 43.32 -7.79 1.13
C LYS A 270 42.30 -8.22 2.18
N ILE A 271 42.24 -9.54 2.44
CA ILE A 271 41.14 -10.17 3.20
C ILE A 271 41.05 -9.63 4.64
N ASP A 272 42.21 -9.55 5.35
CA ASP A 272 42.21 -9.12 6.76
C ASP A 272 41.75 -7.66 6.91
N LEU A 273 42.24 -6.78 6.05
CA LEU A 273 41.81 -5.38 6.04
C LEU A 273 40.34 -5.26 5.65
N GLY A 274 39.89 -6.04 4.66
CA GLY A 274 38.49 -6.08 4.28
C GLY A 274 37.56 -6.54 5.42
N ASN A 275 37.98 -7.52 6.21
CA ASN A 275 37.21 -7.98 7.37
C ASN A 275 37.14 -6.89 8.45
N GLN A 276 38.23 -6.18 8.73
CA GLN A 276 38.22 -5.06 9.68
C GLN A 276 37.19 -3.96 9.27
N PHE A 277 37.12 -3.60 7.99
CA PHE A 277 36.13 -2.64 7.52
C PHE A 277 34.68 -3.17 7.61
N LEU A 278 34.46 -4.47 7.41
CA LEU A 278 33.14 -5.07 7.61
C LEU A 278 32.73 -5.03 9.08
N GLU A 279 33.64 -5.35 10.00
CA GLU A 279 33.40 -5.25 11.47
C GLU A 279 33.12 -3.82 11.91
N LEU A 280 33.86 -2.85 11.40
CA LEU A 280 33.60 -1.42 11.66
C LEU A 280 32.22 -1.00 11.14
N GLY A 281 31.81 -1.50 9.97
CA GLY A 281 30.49 -1.25 9.42
C GLY A 281 29.35 -1.86 10.25
N GLU A 282 29.57 -3.05 10.86
CA GLU A 282 28.61 -3.65 11.81
C GLU A 282 28.57 -2.87 13.13
N ALA A 283 29.70 -2.42 13.62
CA ALA A 283 29.77 -1.60 14.85
C ALA A 283 29.03 -0.26 14.66
N GLU A 284 29.19 0.41 13.51
CA GLU A 284 28.48 1.65 13.21
C GLU A 284 26.96 1.39 13.05
N LEU A 285 26.55 0.28 12.44
CA LEU A 285 25.15 -0.12 12.34
C LEU A 285 24.52 -0.30 13.74
N THR A 286 25.19 -1.05 14.64
CA THR A 286 24.75 -1.24 16.02
C THR A 286 24.60 0.10 16.75
N LYS A 287 25.57 0.98 16.62
CA LYS A 287 25.56 2.32 17.22
C LYS A 287 24.37 3.17 16.72
N GLU A 288 24.02 3.11 15.44
CA GLU A 288 22.86 3.83 14.89
C GLU A 288 21.54 3.22 15.39
N ILE A 289 21.44 1.89 15.51
CA ILE A 289 20.30 1.20 16.13
C ILE A 289 20.10 1.67 17.58
N ASP A 290 21.16 1.67 18.37
CA ASP A 290 21.12 2.11 19.77
C ASP A 290 20.64 3.55 19.91
N LYS A 291 21.09 4.46 19.00
CA LYS A 291 20.62 5.86 18.99
C LYS A 291 19.11 5.96 18.77
N VAL A 292 18.56 5.18 17.83
CA VAL A 292 17.11 5.19 17.55
C VAL A 292 16.34 4.61 18.72
N ALA A 293 16.77 3.47 19.24
CA ALA A 293 16.13 2.82 20.40
C ALA A 293 16.11 3.73 21.64
N LEU A 294 17.18 4.49 21.88
CA LEU A 294 17.22 5.49 22.95
C LEU A 294 16.25 6.64 22.69
N GLN A 295 16.19 7.18 21.47
CA GLN A 295 15.26 8.25 21.13
C GLN A 295 13.80 7.82 21.33
N GLU A 296 13.40 6.64 20.89
CA GLU A 296 12.06 6.09 21.10
C GLU A 296 11.72 5.93 22.59
N LYS A 297 12.67 5.46 23.37
CA LYS A 297 12.49 5.33 24.83
C LYS A 297 12.24 6.68 25.51
N TYR A 298 12.97 7.72 25.13
CA TYR A 298 12.76 9.08 25.65
C TYR A 298 11.41 9.66 25.24
N VAL A 299 11.00 9.49 23.98
CA VAL A 299 9.69 9.96 23.51
C VAL A 299 8.55 9.29 24.27
N ARG A 300 8.61 7.97 24.48
CA ARG A 300 7.60 7.24 25.28
C ARG A 300 7.53 7.72 26.75
N GLN A 301 8.63 8.10 27.34
CA GLN A 301 8.65 8.62 28.71
C GLN A 301 8.04 10.02 28.85
N ILE A 302 8.14 10.86 27.82
CA ILE A 302 7.56 12.22 27.82
C ILE A 302 6.03 12.18 27.62
N ILE A 303 5.52 11.19 26.89
CA ILE A 303 4.08 11.07 26.56
C ILE A 303 3.25 10.43 27.69
N VAL A 304 3.86 9.73 28.63
CA VAL A 304 3.18 9.15 29.79
C VAL A 304 3.36 10.07 30.99
N PRO A 305 2.43 11.00 31.28
CA PRO A 305 2.49 11.73 32.54
C PRO A 305 2.35 10.70 33.66
N SER A 306 3.30 10.72 34.59
CA SER A 306 3.23 9.99 35.86
C SER A 306 1.91 10.35 36.55
N ARG A 307 1.06 9.34 36.79
CA ARG A 307 -0.10 9.46 37.66
C ARG A 307 0.35 9.56 39.11
#